data_d5e041716b9b1742ee7140e9b42e85cf
#
_entry.id   d5e041716b9b1742ee7140e9b42e85cf
#
_cell.length_a   1.000
_cell.length_b   1.000
_cell.length_c   1.000
_cell.angle_alpha   90.00
_cell.angle_beta   90.00
_cell.angle_gamma   90.00
#
_symmetry.space_group_name_H-M   'P 1'
#
loop_
_entity.id
_entity.type
_entity.pdbx_description
1 polymer ?
#
loop_
_entity_poly.entity_id
_entity_poly.type
_entity_poly.pdbx_seq_one_letter_code
_entity_poly.pdbx_strand_id
1 'polypeptide(L)'
;MTSPIQLAGAQCMTSTVIALHCSLGSGRQWAHLAETLGQSHRVLAPDIAGYGNDPGPFEMPTTLAEEVEALTYGLAEATGPIHLVGHSYGGAIAFKIATDSPLAHRVRSLTLIEPVLPTLLLESGADRRLHDRFVVLAHTLYEDLSDGHFSEAIDKFLAFWAGSGSSENISTKTRIRLIEHAEKLAFDFEAALGEKDVAPAAAAIQIPTLLFSGGLSPYLTQRIVQRLASTINGAKTRHLPAAGHMLPISHVAIINPEIAQHIAHADEFAGISLRPASAVFD
;
A
#
# COMPACT_ATOMS: atom_id res chain seq x y z
N MET A 1 41.22 0.22 42.06
CA MET A 1 39.84 -0.24 41.97
C MET A 1 39.17 0.52 40.80
N THR A 2 39.21 -0.05 39.65
CA THR A 2 38.63 0.52 38.43
C THR A 2 37.19 -0.01 38.27
N SER A 3 36.22 0.88 38.42
CA SER A 3 34.79 0.54 38.17
C SER A 3 34.59 0.17 36.72
N PRO A 4 33.81 -0.88 36.42
CA PRO A 4 33.48 -1.23 35.05
C PRO A 4 32.52 -0.16 34.46
N ILE A 5 32.88 0.33 33.28
CA ILE A 5 32.03 1.17 32.45
C ILE A 5 30.81 0.33 32.06
N GLN A 6 29.66 0.64 32.64
CA GLN A 6 28.39 0.12 32.19
C GLN A 6 28.10 0.76 30.81
N LEU A 7 28.34 -0.02 29.73
CA LEU A 7 27.79 0.29 28.44
C LEU A 7 26.27 0.25 28.57
N ALA A 8 25.62 1.42 28.44
CA ALA A 8 24.17 1.53 28.35
C ALA A 8 23.69 0.55 27.28
N GLY A 9 22.93 -0.43 27.69
CA GLY A 9 22.37 -1.41 26.78
C GLY A 9 21.62 -0.67 25.68
N ALA A 10 22.02 -0.91 24.42
CA ALA A 10 21.25 -0.45 23.27
C ALA A 10 19.84 -0.97 23.46
N GLN A 11 18.87 -0.08 23.72
CA GLN A 11 17.46 -0.43 23.65
C GLN A 11 17.24 -1.00 22.27
N CYS A 12 16.89 -2.28 22.19
CA CYS A 12 16.54 -2.94 20.95
C CYS A 12 15.27 -2.24 20.46
N MET A 13 15.44 -1.29 19.54
CA MET A 13 14.31 -0.58 18.93
C MET A 13 13.61 -1.57 18.00
N THR A 14 12.43 -2.02 18.38
CA THR A 14 11.57 -2.81 17.51
C THR A 14 11.16 -1.97 16.31
N SER A 15 11.30 -2.50 15.12
CA SER A 15 10.83 -1.84 13.90
C SER A 15 9.30 -1.82 13.86
N THR A 16 8.76 -0.81 13.18
CA THR A 16 7.32 -0.64 12.98
C THR A 16 6.94 -0.99 11.54
N VAL A 17 5.94 -1.83 11.36
CA VAL A 17 5.35 -2.11 10.05
C VAL A 17 4.14 -1.20 9.84
N ILE A 18 4.16 -0.39 8.79
CA ILE A 18 3.03 0.44 8.37
C ILE A 18 2.39 -0.26 7.17
N ALA A 19 1.11 -0.63 7.30
CA ALA A 19 0.37 -1.37 6.29
C ALA A 19 -0.82 -0.55 5.78
N LEU A 20 -0.80 -0.16 4.50
CA LEU A 20 -1.75 0.74 3.86
C LEU A 20 -2.68 -0.03 2.92
N HIS A 21 -3.98 0.13 3.14
CA HIS A 21 -5.05 -0.58 2.41
C HIS A 21 -5.36 0.03 1.04
N CYS A 22 -6.17 -0.65 0.22
CA CYS A 22 -6.64 -0.16 -1.07
C CYS A 22 -7.81 0.84 -0.93
N SER A 23 -8.13 1.55 -2.01
CA SER A 23 -9.36 2.34 -2.12
C SER A 23 -10.58 1.54 -1.68
N LEU A 24 -11.55 2.19 -1.03
CA LEU A 24 -12.76 1.58 -0.46
C LEU A 24 -12.49 0.51 0.61
N GLY A 25 -11.23 0.37 1.04
CA GLY A 25 -10.80 -0.57 2.06
C GLY A 25 -10.83 0.01 3.48
N SER A 26 -10.08 -0.60 4.36
CA SER A 26 -9.77 -0.11 5.71
C SER A 26 -8.55 -0.84 6.25
N GLY A 27 -7.97 -0.36 7.34
CA GLY A 27 -6.85 -1.02 8.03
C GLY A 27 -7.13 -2.47 8.41
N ARG A 28 -8.39 -2.87 8.52
CA ARG A 28 -8.81 -4.27 8.77
C ARG A 28 -8.34 -5.24 7.68
N GLN A 29 -8.04 -4.76 6.48
CA GLN A 29 -7.42 -5.57 5.42
C GLN A 29 -6.19 -6.32 5.93
N TRP A 30 -5.46 -5.74 6.87
CA TRP A 30 -4.17 -6.23 7.34
C TRP A 30 -4.22 -7.02 8.65
N ALA A 31 -5.43 -7.38 9.14
CA ALA A 31 -5.59 -8.09 10.42
C ALA A 31 -4.73 -9.37 10.49
N HIS A 32 -4.77 -10.22 9.45
CA HIS A 32 -3.97 -11.44 9.42
C HIS A 32 -2.47 -11.19 9.26
N LEU A 33 -2.05 -10.10 8.60
CA LEU A 33 -0.65 -9.73 8.57
C LEU A 33 -0.18 -9.26 9.96
N ALA A 34 -1.02 -8.49 10.65
CA ALA A 34 -0.75 -8.05 12.02
C ALA A 34 -0.64 -9.24 12.98
N GLU A 35 -1.49 -10.27 12.86
CA GLU A 35 -1.38 -11.52 13.61
C GLU A 35 -0.06 -12.25 13.31
N THR A 36 0.34 -12.30 12.04
CA THR A 36 1.59 -12.96 11.61
C THR A 36 2.83 -12.26 12.18
N LEU A 37 2.83 -10.94 12.24
CA LEU A 37 3.98 -10.10 12.61
C LEU A 37 3.98 -9.66 14.07
N GLY A 38 2.81 -9.70 14.74
CA GLY A 38 2.59 -9.05 16.04
C GLY A 38 3.45 -9.54 17.20
N GLN A 39 4.14 -10.69 17.06
CA GLN A 39 5.11 -11.16 18.04
C GLN A 39 6.51 -10.55 17.89
N SER A 40 6.82 -10.00 16.73
CA SER A 40 8.16 -9.48 16.41
C SER A 40 8.17 -8.00 16.06
N HIS A 41 7.05 -7.46 15.57
CA HIS A 41 6.94 -6.10 15.08
C HIS A 41 5.68 -5.41 15.59
N ARG A 42 5.74 -4.11 15.80
CA ARG A 42 4.55 -3.29 15.94
C ARG A 42 3.93 -3.08 14.55
N VAL A 43 2.66 -3.42 14.38
CA VAL A 43 1.94 -3.20 13.13
C VAL A 43 0.96 -2.05 13.29
N LEU A 44 1.08 -1.04 12.45
CA LEU A 44 0.15 0.07 12.31
C LEU A 44 -0.55 -0.05 10.95
N ALA A 45 -1.86 -0.19 10.98
CA ALA A 45 -2.68 -0.25 9.78
C ALA A 45 -3.76 0.85 9.87
N PRO A 46 -3.38 2.13 9.66
CA PRO A 46 -4.33 3.23 9.72
C PRO A 46 -5.36 3.11 8.59
N ASP A 47 -6.55 3.67 8.83
CA ASP A 47 -7.47 3.95 7.74
C ASP A 47 -6.92 5.15 6.95
N ILE A 48 -6.97 5.07 5.62
CA ILE A 48 -6.63 6.19 4.72
C ILE A 48 -7.76 7.22 4.81
N ALA A 49 -7.42 8.50 4.76
CA ALA A 49 -8.36 9.61 4.85
C ALA A 49 -9.62 9.40 4.00
N GLY A 50 -10.79 9.54 4.61
CA GLY A 50 -12.10 9.32 3.96
C GLY A 50 -12.52 7.85 3.84
N TYR A 51 -11.75 6.90 4.39
CA TYR A 51 -12.11 5.47 4.41
C TYR A 51 -12.19 4.90 5.82
N GLY A 52 -12.84 3.75 5.95
CA GLY A 52 -12.95 3.04 7.22
C GLY A 52 -13.70 3.83 8.28
N ASN A 53 -13.01 4.23 9.33
CA ASN A 53 -13.55 5.09 10.40
C ASN A 53 -12.89 6.48 10.40
N ASP A 54 -12.02 6.77 9.45
CA ASP A 54 -11.40 8.09 9.30
C ASP A 54 -12.26 8.96 8.37
N PRO A 55 -12.89 10.03 8.88
CA PRO A 55 -13.69 10.91 8.05
C PRO A 55 -12.86 11.73 7.07
N GLY A 56 -11.53 11.72 7.21
CA GLY A 56 -10.63 12.58 6.47
C GLY A 56 -10.63 14.04 6.94
N PRO A 57 -9.75 14.87 6.40
CA PRO A 57 -9.72 16.31 6.62
C PRO A 57 -10.91 17.00 5.92
N PHE A 58 -11.15 18.29 6.24
CA PHE A 58 -12.21 19.09 5.61
C PHE A 58 -12.02 19.18 4.07
N GLU A 59 -10.77 19.32 3.63
CA GLU A 59 -10.39 19.25 2.21
C GLU A 59 -9.72 17.89 1.99
N MET A 60 -10.33 17.04 1.16
CA MET A 60 -9.78 15.72 0.85
C MET A 60 -8.49 15.83 0.07
N PRO A 61 -7.48 14.98 0.36
CA PRO A 61 -6.22 14.94 -0.39
C PRO A 61 -6.45 14.67 -1.89
N THR A 62 -5.81 15.49 -2.73
CA THR A 62 -5.82 15.39 -4.20
C THR A 62 -4.45 14.99 -4.76
N THR A 63 -3.46 14.84 -3.88
CA THR A 63 -2.11 14.40 -4.21
C THR A 63 -1.64 13.32 -3.25
N LEU A 64 -0.71 12.47 -3.68
CA LEU A 64 -0.11 11.47 -2.78
C LEU A 64 0.68 12.13 -1.64
N ALA A 65 1.21 13.34 -1.84
CA ALA A 65 1.90 14.08 -0.78
C ALA A 65 0.92 14.50 0.34
N GLU A 66 -0.25 15.01 -0.02
CA GLU A 66 -1.30 15.36 0.93
C GLU A 66 -1.87 14.13 1.65
N GLU A 67 -1.97 12.97 0.98
CA GLU A 67 -2.32 11.70 1.64
C GLU A 67 -1.29 11.31 2.70
N VAL A 68 0.00 11.46 2.40
CA VAL A 68 1.07 11.20 3.37
C VAL A 68 0.98 12.17 4.54
N GLU A 69 0.66 13.44 4.30
CA GLU A 69 0.49 14.44 5.35
C GLU A 69 -0.72 14.11 6.23
N ALA A 70 -1.86 13.75 5.65
CA ALA A 70 -3.06 13.34 6.38
C ALA A 70 -2.81 12.11 7.28
N LEU A 71 -1.99 11.16 6.82
CA LEU A 71 -1.60 9.99 7.61
C LEU A 71 -0.64 10.30 8.76
N THR A 72 0.02 11.47 8.78
CA THR A 72 1.09 11.78 9.73
C THR A 72 0.63 11.63 11.19
N TYR A 73 -0.61 11.99 11.50
CA TYR A 73 -1.17 11.81 12.84
C TYR A 73 -1.30 10.32 13.23
N GLY A 74 -1.80 9.48 12.32
CA GLY A 74 -1.89 8.02 12.53
C GLY A 74 -0.52 7.33 12.59
N LEU A 75 0.50 7.96 12.00
CA LEU A 75 1.87 7.45 11.98
C LEU A 75 2.75 8.04 13.09
N ALA A 76 2.25 8.97 13.91
CA ALA A 76 3.00 9.57 15.02
C ALA A 76 3.51 8.51 16.03
N GLU A 77 2.81 7.39 16.14
CA GLU A 77 3.20 6.26 16.97
C GLU A 77 4.26 5.34 16.33
N ALA A 78 4.60 5.52 15.06
CA ALA A 78 5.66 4.76 14.43
C ALA A 78 7.01 5.16 15.03
N THR A 79 7.60 4.28 15.80
CA THR A 79 8.92 4.47 16.41
C THR A 79 9.97 3.61 15.71
N GLY A 80 11.23 4.04 15.74
CA GLY A 80 12.36 3.29 15.18
C GLY A 80 12.33 3.15 13.65
N PRO A 81 12.96 2.09 13.13
CA PRO A 81 12.94 1.73 11.71
C PRO A 81 11.53 1.39 11.23
N ILE A 82 11.25 1.61 9.94
CA ILE A 82 9.93 1.41 9.35
C ILE A 82 10.01 0.40 8.20
N HIS A 83 9.05 -0.53 8.15
CA HIS A 83 8.75 -1.35 6.99
C HIS A 83 7.41 -0.91 6.41
N LEU A 84 7.36 -0.66 5.11
CA LEU A 84 6.14 -0.26 4.43
C LEU A 84 5.54 -1.44 3.67
N VAL A 85 4.24 -1.64 3.83
CA VAL A 85 3.43 -2.59 3.06
C VAL A 85 2.24 -1.82 2.49
N GLY A 86 2.09 -1.79 1.17
CA GLY A 86 1.00 -1.05 0.56
C GLY A 86 0.32 -1.85 -0.55
N HIS A 87 -1.01 -1.80 -0.60
CA HIS A 87 -1.83 -2.44 -1.61
C HIS A 87 -2.58 -1.41 -2.44
N SER A 88 -2.51 -1.55 -3.78
CA SER A 88 -3.28 -0.70 -4.69
C SER A 88 -3.00 0.79 -4.47
N TYR A 89 -3.99 1.60 -4.14
CA TYR A 89 -3.82 3.01 -3.79
C TYR A 89 -2.92 3.18 -2.56
N GLY A 90 -3.09 2.37 -1.51
CA GLY A 90 -2.16 2.35 -0.38
C GLY A 90 -0.73 1.96 -0.78
N GLY A 91 -0.56 1.23 -1.89
CA GLY A 91 0.75 0.97 -2.50
C GLY A 91 1.37 2.22 -3.12
N ALA A 92 0.57 3.08 -3.75
CA ALA A 92 1.03 4.38 -4.24
C ALA A 92 1.46 5.30 -3.10
N ILE A 93 0.67 5.36 -2.02
CA ILE A 93 1.02 6.14 -0.82
C ILE A 93 2.30 5.58 -0.16
N ALA A 94 2.43 4.24 -0.02
CA ALA A 94 3.64 3.63 0.53
C ALA A 94 4.88 3.95 -0.32
N PHE A 95 4.75 3.95 -1.65
CA PHE A 95 5.80 4.39 -2.55
C PHE A 95 6.19 5.85 -2.29
N LYS A 96 5.20 6.75 -2.18
CA LYS A 96 5.44 8.19 -1.87
C LYS A 96 6.12 8.36 -0.52
N ILE A 97 5.72 7.63 0.52
CA ILE A 97 6.39 7.65 1.83
C ILE A 97 7.86 7.25 1.70
N ALA A 98 8.15 6.19 0.92
CA ALA A 98 9.51 5.68 0.77
C ALA A 98 10.43 6.60 -0.05
N THR A 99 9.88 7.37 -0.98
CA THR A 99 10.66 8.15 -1.95
C THR A 99 10.70 9.64 -1.66
N ASP A 100 9.62 10.20 -1.11
CA ASP A 100 9.48 11.64 -0.94
C ASP A 100 8.61 11.98 0.29
N SER A 101 9.15 11.69 1.48
CA SER A 101 8.50 12.06 2.73
C SER A 101 9.54 12.28 3.85
N PRO A 102 9.17 12.97 4.93
CA PRO A 102 10.02 13.07 6.12
C PRO A 102 10.38 11.72 6.76
N LEU A 103 9.61 10.65 6.48
CA LEU A 103 9.83 9.31 7.01
C LEU A 103 10.77 8.47 6.14
N ALA A 104 11.08 8.88 4.91
CA ALA A 104 11.84 8.08 3.94
C ALA A 104 13.18 7.56 4.51
N HIS A 105 13.90 8.39 5.27
CA HIS A 105 15.19 8.02 5.87
C HIS A 105 15.10 6.90 6.91
N ARG A 106 13.90 6.62 7.45
CA ARG A 106 13.63 5.56 8.43
C ARG A 106 13.19 4.26 7.77
N VAL A 107 12.79 4.29 6.50
CA VAL A 107 12.28 3.10 5.79
C VAL A 107 13.41 2.12 5.56
N ARG A 108 13.18 0.84 5.91
CA ARG A 108 14.12 -0.26 5.80
C ARG A 108 13.71 -1.31 4.77
N SER A 109 12.43 -1.43 4.50
CA SER A 109 11.94 -2.23 3.37
C SER A 109 10.63 -1.70 2.83
N LEU A 110 10.36 -2.02 1.57
CA LEU A 110 9.14 -1.64 0.86
C LEU A 110 8.51 -2.89 0.24
N THR A 111 7.25 -3.13 0.56
CA THR A 111 6.42 -4.15 -0.10
C THR A 111 5.27 -3.46 -0.82
N LEU A 112 5.20 -3.64 -2.13
CA LEU A 112 4.16 -3.08 -2.97
C LEU A 112 3.35 -4.20 -3.62
N ILE A 113 2.06 -4.19 -3.37
CA ILE A 113 1.13 -5.18 -3.92
C ILE A 113 0.25 -4.45 -4.93
N GLU A 114 0.56 -4.62 -6.21
CA GLU A 114 -0.15 -3.98 -7.33
C GLU A 114 -0.40 -2.47 -7.12
N PRO A 115 0.65 -1.66 -6.87
CA PRO A 115 0.49 -0.25 -6.59
C PRO A 115 -0.12 0.50 -7.80
N VAL A 116 -0.98 1.49 -7.53
CA VAL A 116 -1.62 2.32 -8.57
C VAL A 116 -0.75 3.54 -8.86
N LEU A 117 0.21 3.38 -9.77
CA LEU A 117 1.16 4.41 -10.23
C LEU A 117 1.10 4.55 -11.77
N PRO A 118 -0.04 4.99 -12.32
CA PRO A 118 -0.32 4.94 -13.75
C PRO A 118 0.63 5.81 -14.59
N THR A 119 1.17 6.88 -14.03
CA THR A 119 2.09 7.79 -14.75
C THR A 119 3.41 7.13 -15.15
N LEU A 120 3.82 6.05 -14.45
CA LEU A 120 4.95 5.21 -14.85
C LEU A 120 4.79 4.61 -16.26
N LEU A 121 3.56 4.47 -16.74
CA LEU A 121 3.25 3.92 -18.06
C LEU A 121 3.40 4.95 -19.19
N LEU A 122 3.55 6.24 -18.88
CA LEU A 122 3.73 7.31 -19.88
C LEU A 122 5.08 7.26 -20.59
N GLU A 123 6.07 6.65 -19.99
CA GLU A 123 7.43 6.56 -20.55
C GLU A 123 7.54 5.67 -21.79
N SER A 124 6.57 4.79 -22.01
CA SER A 124 6.55 3.88 -23.14
C SER A 124 5.30 4.08 -24.00
N GLY A 125 5.48 4.29 -25.29
CA GLY A 125 4.35 4.41 -26.21
C GLY A 125 3.44 3.18 -26.25
N ALA A 126 3.98 1.99 -26.00
CA ALA A 126 3.18 0.75 -25.90
C ALA A 126 2.29 0.73 -24.66
N ASP A 127 2.79 1.26 -23.55
CA ASP A 127 2.09 1.26 -22.26
C ASP A 127 1.13 2.45 -22.12
N ARG A 128 1.34 3.53 -22.88
CA ARG A 128 0.50 4.75 -22.85
C ARG A 128 -0.99 4.43 -23.02
N ARG A 129 -1.34 3.45 -23.85
CA ARG A 129 -2.75 3.04 -24.02
C ARG A 129 -3.37 2.48 -22.74
N LEU A 130 -2.59 1.87 -21.85
CA LEU A 130 -3.09 1.42 -20.54
C LEU A 130 -3.36 2.62 -19.63
N HIS A 131 -2.46 3.59 -19.61
CA HIS A 131 -2.65 4.85 -18.92
C HIS A 131 -3.91 5.56 -19.43
N ASP A 132 -4.07 5.73 -20.74
CA ASP A 132 -5.20 6.44 -21.34
C ASP A 132 -6.54 5.77 -20.99
N ARG A 133 -6.59 4.43 -20.97
CA ARG A 133 -7.79 3.69 -20.50
C ARG A 133 -8.09 3.94 -19.03
N PHE A 134 -7.05 4.08 -18.20
CA PHE A 134 -7.23 4.40 -16.79
C PHE A 134 -7.74 5.83 -16.60
N VAL A 135 -7.28 6.78 -17.41
CA VAL A 135 -7.82 8.15 -17.46
C VAL A 135 -9.30 8.15 -17.86
N VAL A 136 -9.67 7.38 -18.88
CA VAL A 136 -11.09 7.24 -19.30
C VAL A 136 -11.94 6.69 -18.15
N LEU A 137 -11.46 5.67 -17.43
CA LEU A 137 -12.16 5.15 -16.26
C LEU A 137 -12.35 6.25 -15.19
N ALA A 138 -11.28 7.00 -14.88
CA ALA A 138 -11.32 8.09 -13.91
C ALA A 138 -12.38 9.14 -14.26
N HIS A 139 -12.40 9.58 -15.52
CA HIS A 139 -13.42 10.52 -16.00
C HIS A 139 -14.84 9.97 -15.88
N THR A 140 -15.06 8.71 -16.28
CA THR A 140 -16.38 8.09 -16.21
C THR A 140 -16.87 7.97 -14.75
N LEU A 141 -15.96 7.62 -13.82
CA LEU A 141 -16.30 7.58 -12.39
C LEU A 141 -16.59 8.97 -11.84
N TYR A 142 -15.80 9.97 -12.24
CA TYR A 142 -16.01 11.35 -11.81
C TYR A 142 -17.37 11.89 -12.28
N GLU A 143 -17.76 11.63 -13.53
CA GLU A 143 -19.09 12.00 -14.05
C GLU A 143 -20.21 11.34 -13.24
N ASP A 144 -20.17 10.01 -13.04
CA ASP A 144 -21.18 9.31 -12.25
C ASP A 144 -21.28 9.86 -10.82
N LEU A 145 -20.14 10.09 -10.15
CA LEU A 145 -20.11 10.61 -8.78
C LEU A 145 -20.67 12.04 -8.70
N SER A 146 -20.33 12.88 -9.68
CA SER A 146 -20.80 14.26 -9.75
C SER A 146 -22.31 14.35 -9.98
N ASP A 147 -22.87 13.38 -10.72
CA ASP A 147 -24.30 13.28 -11.01
C ASP A 147 -25.09 12.54 -9.90
N GLY A 148 -24.42 12.08 -8.84
CA GLY A 148 -25.02 11.33 -7.74
C GLY A 148 -25.30 9.86 -8.05
N HIS A 149 -24.74 9.31 -9.13
CA HIS A 149 -24.89 7.91 -9.56
C HIS A 149 -23.86 7.01 -8.84
N PHE A 150 -23.83 7.06 -7.51
CA PHE A 150 -22.81 6.36 -6.71
C PHE A 150 -22.78 4.84 -6.92
N SER A 151 -23.97 4.22 -7.12
CA SER A 151 -24.05 2.77 -7.33
C SER A 151 -23.39 2.36 -8.65
N GLU A 152 -23.63 3.13 -9.71
CA GLU A 152 -23.06 2.93 -11.04
C GLU A 152 -21.55 3.14 -11.04
N ALA A 153 -21.06 4.15 -10.32
CA ALA A 153 -19.63 4.39 -10.13
C ALA A 153 -18.98 3.18 -9.44
N ILE A 154 -19.56 2.67 -8.37
CA ILE A 154 -19.07 1.48 -7.67
C ILE A 154 -19.07 0.24 -8.59
N ASP A 155 -20.12 0.03 -9.38
CA ASP A 155 -20.19 -1.11 -10.30
C ASP A 155 -19.09 -1.05 -11.37
N LYS A 156 -18.83 0.12 -11.95
CA LYS A 156 -17.74 0.33 -12.91
C LYS A 156 -16.37 0.13 -12.27
N PHE A 157 -16.18 0.66 -11.07
CA PHE A 157 -14.95 0.47 -10.30
C PHE A 157 -14.67 -1.02 -10.04
N LEU A 158 -15.66 -1.74 -9.51
CA LEU A 158 -15.52 -3.18 -9.23
C LEU A 158 -15.30 -3.99 -10.51
N ALA A 159 -16.01 -3.66 -11.59
CA ALA A 159 -15.85 -4.33 -12.88
C ALA A 159 -14.44 -4.18 -13.45
N PHE A 160 -13.80 -3.02 -13.25
CA PHE A 160 -12.41 -2.81 -13.67
C PHE A 160 -11.43 -3.69 -12.88
N TRP A 161 -11.58 -3.76 -11.54
CA TRP A 161 -10.62 -4.45 -10.68
C TRP A 161 -10.84 -5.97 -10.59
N ALA A 162 -12.08 -6.44 -10.67
CA ALA A 162 -12.44 -7.84 -10.44
C ALA A 162 -13.16 -8.52 -11.60
N GLY A 163 -13.38 -7.80 -12.71
CA GLY A 163 -14.08 -8.29 -13.89
C GLY A 163 -15.59 -8.00 -13.87
N SER A 164 -16.20 -8.10 -15.03
CA SER A 164 -17.65 -7.86 -15.22
C SER A 164 -18.48 -8.79 -14.33
N GLY A 165 -19.54 -8.28 -13.72
CA GLY A 165 -20.43 -9.03 -12.82
C GLY A 165 -19.90 -9.19 -11.40
N SER A 166 -18.73 -8.65 -11.07
CA SER A 166 -18.17 -8.73 -9.71
C SER A 166 -19.04 -8.04 -8.66
N SER A 167 -19.75 -6.98 -9.03
CA SER A 167 -20.69 -6.27 -8.16
C SER A 167 -21.95 -7.07 -7.80
N GLU A 168 -22.33 -8.06 -8.60
CA GLU A 168 -23.49 -8.91 -8.35
C GLU A 168 -23.30 -9.86 -7.16
N ASN A 169 -22.05 -10.14 -6.80
CA ASN A 169 -21.69 -11.10 -5.77
C ASN A 169 -21.42 -10.45 -4.39
N ILE A 170 -21.55 -9.12 -4.27
CA ILE A 170 -21.35 -8.44 -2.98
C ILE A 170 -22.67 -8.34 -2.19
N SER A 171 -22.57 -8.46 -0.86
CA SER A 171 -23.75 -8.29 0.00
C SER A 171 -24.27 -6.85 -0.04
N THR A 172 -25.59 -6.67 0.20
CA THR A 172 -26.21 -5.34 0.31
C THR A 172 -25.48 -4.45 1.35
N LYS A 173 -25.08 -5.03 2.49
CA LYS A 173 -24.33 -4.32 3.52
C LYS A 173 -22.96 -3.83 3.00
N THR A 174 -22.27 -4.66 2.22
CA THR A 174 -21.00 -4.28 1.61
C THR A 174 -21.22 -3.17 0.59
N ARG A 175 -22.24 -3.29 -0.27
CA ARG A 175 -22.57 -2.27 -1.26
C ARG A 175 -22.84 -0.92 -0.62
N ILE A 176 -23.67 -0.86 0.42
CA ILE A 176 -23.97 0.39 1.15
C ILE A 176 -22.66 1.02 1.63
N ARG A 177 -21.79 0.25 2.29
CA ARG A 177 -20.51 0.77 2.77
C ARG A 177 -19.60 1.30 1.65
N LEU A 178 -19.58 0.64 0.49
CA LEU A 178 -18.80 1.12 -0.65
C LEU A 178 -19.37 2.45 -1.18
N ILE A 179 -20.69 2.58 -1.23
CA ILE A 179 -21.38 3.81 -1.67
C ILE A 179 -21.10 4.96 -0.69
N GLU A 180 -21.09 4.71 0.61
CA GLU A 180 -20.79 5.73 1.64
C GLU A 180 -19.42 6.38 1.47
N HIS A 181 -18.47 5.67 0.85
CA HIS A 181 -17.11 6.16 0.61
C HIS A 181 -16.80 6.43 -0.88
N ALA A 182 -17.82 6.37 -1.76
CA ALA A 182 -17.61 6.41 -3.21
C ALA A 182 -16.99 7.73 -3.70
N GLU A 183 -17.38 8.87 -3.10
CA GLU A 183 -16.84 10.18 -3.49
C GLU A 183 -15.32 10.26 -3.36
N LYS A 184 -14.73 9.56 -2.37
CA LYS A 184 -13.28 9.54 -2.20
C LYS A 184 -12.54 8.96 -3.40
N LEU A 185 -13.18 8.10 -4.21
CA LEU A 185 -12.56 7.54 -5.42
C LEU A 185 -12.10 8.62 -6.40
N ALA A 186 -12.86 9.73 -6.55
CA ALA A 186 -12.47 10.81 -7.44
C ALA A 186 -11.09 11.39 -7.03
N PHE A 187 -10.91 11.61 -5.74
CA PHE A 187 -9.65 12.13 -5.18
C PHE A 187 -8.50 11.10 -5.28
N ASP A 188 -8.77 9.82 -5.07
CA ASP A 188 -7.77 8.76 -5.25
C ASP A 188 -7.23 8.71 -6.69
N PHE A 189 -8.14 8.80 -7.67
CA PHE A 189 -7.76 8.83 -9.08
C PHE A 189 -7.00 10.11 -9.43
N GLU A 190 -7.42 11.27 -8.90
CA GLU A 190 -6.72 12.53 -9.10
C GLU A 190 -5.29 12.46 -8.55
N ALA A 191 -5.13 12.01 -7.31
CA ALA A 191 -3.83 11.85 -6.67
C ALA A 191 -2.91 10.88 -7.43
N ALA A 192 -3.44 9.71 -7.83
CA ALA A 192 -2.65 8.71 -8.56
C ALA A 192 -2.25 9.15 -9.97
N LEU A 193 -3.15 9.82 -10.70
CA LEU A 193 -2.88 10.35 -12.04
C LEU A 193 -2.01 11.61 -12.00
N GLY A 194 -2.05 12.36 -10.90
CA GLY A 194 -1.25 13.56 -10.69
C GLY A 194 0.19 13.30 -10.26
N GLU A 195 0.53 12.09 -9.80
CA GLU A 195 1.87 11.78 -9.29
C GLU A 195 2.91 11.84 -10.42
N LYS A 196 3.97 12.63 -10.20
CA LYS A 196 5.02 12.88 -11.19
C LYS A 196 6.31 12.17 -10.79
N ASP A 197 7.23 12.06 -11.77
CA ASP A 197 8.60 11.58 -11.54
C ASP A 197 8.68 10.18 -10.88
N VAL A 198 7.66 9.33 -11.09
CA VAL A 198 7.60 7.98 -10.50
C VAL A 198 8.81 7.13 -10.92
N ALA A 199 9.23 7.19 -12.19
CA ALA A 199 10.35 6.37 -12.65
C ALA A 199 11.70 6.83 -12.08
N PRO A 200 12.09 8.10 -12.09
CA PRO A 200 13.32 8.52 -11.41
C PRO A 200 13.28 8.28 -9.90
N ALA A 201 12.12 8.46 -9.24
CA ALA A 201 11.97 8.12 -7.83
C ALA A 201 12.15 6.62 -7.57
N ALA A 202 11.57 5.76 -8.42
CA ALA A 202 11.76 4.29 -8.33
C ALA A 202 13.22 3.90 -8.55
N ALA A 203 13.92 4.50 -9.51
CA ALA A 203 15.33 4.24 -9.78
C ALA A 203 16.25 4.64 -8.61
N ALA A 204 15.83 5.60 -7.80
CA ALA A 204 16.58 6.05 -6.62
C ALA A 204 16.39 5.16 -5.38
N ILE A 205 15.44 4.23 -5.38
CA ILE A 205 15.19 3.30 -4.27
C ILE A 205 16.39 2.36 -4.10
N GLN A 206 16.96 2.35 -2.88
CA GLN A 206 18.08 1.48 -2.50
C GLN A 206 17.73 0.48 -1.39
N ILE A 207 16.53 0.56 -0.84
CA ILE A 207 16.05 -0.35 0.20
C ILE A 207 15.53 -1.66 -0.40
N PRO A 208 15.61 -2.79 0.33
CA PRO A 208 14.99 -4.04 -0.08
C PRO A 208 13.53 -3.82 -0.48
N THR A 209 13.18 -4.23 -1.71
CA THR A 209 11.84 -4.03 -2.26
C THR A 209 11.26 -5.36 -2.74
N LEU A 210 10.00 -5.63 -2.34
CA LEU A 210 9.23 -6.80 -2.74
C LEU A 210 7.97 -6.35 -3.47
N LEU A 211 7.74 -6.89 -4.66
CA LEU A 211 6.63 -6.55 -5.54
C LEU A 211 5.75 -7.78 -5.78
N PHE A 212 4.43 -7.62 -5.59
CA PHE A 212 3.45 -8.68 -5.89
C PHE A 212 2.56 -8.30 -7.05
N SER A 213 2.19 -9.31 -7.87
CA SER A 213 1.16 -9.19 -8.90
C SER A 213 0.33 -10.47 -9.03
N GLY A 214 -0.93 -10.31 -9.42
CA GLY A 214 -1.86 -11.41 -9.71
C GLY A 214 -2.09 -11.56 -11.21
N GLY A 215 -2.14 -12.81 -11.70
CA GLY A 215 -2.36 -13.09 -13.12
C GLY A 215 -3.78 -12.79 -13.61
N LEU A 216 -4.75 -12.70 -12.69
CA LEU A 216 -6.15 -12.36 -12.99
C LEU A 216 -6.45 -10.87 -12.72
N SER A 217 -5.48 -10.10 -12.30
CA SER A 217 -5.61 -8.64 -12.09
C SER A 217 -5.63 -7.88 -13.41
N PRO A 218 -6.12 -6.63 -13.43
CA PRO A 218 -6.01 -5.78 -14.61
C PRO A 218 -4.58 -5.72 -15.15
N TYR A 219 -4.44 -5.79 -16.47
CA TYR A 219 -3.10 -5.77 -17.09
C TYR A 219 -2.32 -4.47 -16.77
N LEU A 220 -3.03 -3.39 -16.47
CA LEU A 220 -2.45 -2.13 -16.00
C LEU A 220 -1.55 -2.35 -14.76
N THR A 221 -2.08 -2.98 -13.70
CA THR A 221 -1.31 -3.19 -12.46
C THR A 221 -0.17 -4.18 -12.65
N GLN A 222 -0.40 -5.26 -13.41
CA GLN A 222 0.67 -6.19 -13.76
C GLN A 222 1.81 -5.48 -14.49
N ARG A 223 1.47 -4.56 -15.41
CA ARG A 223 2.46 -3.79 -16.16
C ARG A 223 3.19 -2.78 -15.29
N ILE A 224 2.51 -2.11 -14.37
CA ILE A 224 3.15 -1.21 -13.38
C ILE A 224 4.18 -2.01 -12.56
N VAL A 225 3.79 -3.17 -12.02
CA VAL A 225 4.71 -4.04 -11.26
C VAL A 225 5.93 -4.46 -12.09
N GLN A 226 5.75 -4.82 -13.36
CA GLN A 226 6.85 -5.14 -14.26
C GLN A 226 7.79 -3.96 -14.49
N ARG A 227 7.23 -2.75 -14.65
CA ARG A 227 8.02 -1.52 -14.79
C ARG A 227 8.82 -1.21 -13.53
N LEU A 228 8.18 -1.25 -12.35
CA LEU A 228 8.87 -1.07 -11.07
C LEU A 228 9.99 -2.10 -10.89
N ALA A 229 9.72 -3.37 -11.20
CA ALA A 229 10.71 -4.44 -11.11
C ALA A 229 11.93 -4.23 -12.00
N SER A 230 11.74 -3.61 -13.18
CA SER A 230 12.84 -3.30 -14.08
C SER A 230 13.58 -2.00 -13.71
N THR A 231 12.97 -1.14 -12.90
CA THR A 231 13.50 0.19 -12.54
C THR A 231 14.18 0.18 -11.17
N ILE A 232 13.59 -0.51 -10.17
CA ILE A 232 14.14 -0.61 -8.81
C ILE A 232 15.25 -1.65 -8.79
N ASN A 233 16.47 -1.23 -8.50
CA ASN A 233 17.60 -2.14 -8.44
C ASN A 233 17.43 -3.19 -7.32
N GLY A 234 17.57 -4.47 -7.67
CA GLY A 234 17.45 -5.57 -6.71
C GLY A 234 16.04 -5.88 -6.21
N ALA A 235 15.00 -5.30 -6.81
CA ALA A 235 13.62 -5.62 -6.46
C ALA A 235 13.31 -7.10 -6.69
N LYS A 236 12.70 -7.74 -5.68
CA LYS A 236 12.17 -9.11 -5.78
C LYS A 236 10.72 -9.07 -6.26
N THR A 237 10.33 -10.01 -7.10
CA THR A 237 8.95 -10.11 -7.61
C THR A 237 8.32 -11.45 -7.24
N ARG A 238 7.02 -11.42 -6.97
CA ARG A 238 6.16 -12.59 -6.78
C ARG A 238 4.91 -12.44 -7.64
N HIS A 239 4.79 -13.30 -8.61
CA HIS A 239 3.60 -13.37 -9.47
C HIS A 239 2.74 -14.57 -9.06
N LEU A 240 1.46 -14.34 -8.78
CA LEU A 240 0.49 -15.35 -8.41
C LEU A 240 -0.50 -15.54 -9.58
N PRO A 241 -0.33 -16.55 -10.44
CA PRO A 241 -1.11 -16.68 -11.69
C PRO A 241 -2.63 -16.76 -11.48
N ALA A 242 -3.08 -17.36 -10.37
CA ALA A 242 -4.49 -17.56 -10.03
C ALA A 242 -5.09 -16.47 -9.13
N ALA A 243 -4.33 -15.43 -8.80
CA ALA A 243 -4.78 -14.35 -7.93
C ALA A 243 -5.27 -13.16 -8.76
N GLY A 244 -6.36 -12.52 -8.29
CA GLY A 244 -6.83 -11.21 -8.76
C GLY A 244 -6.31 -10.07 -7.88
N HIS A 245 -6.78 -8.85 -8.16
CA HIS A 245 -6.33 -7.63 -7.49
C HIS A 245 -6.43 -7.67 -5.94
N MET A 246 -7.42 -8.38 -5.41
CA MET A 246 -7.60 -8.54 -3.96
C MET A 246 -6.73 -9.66 -3.37
N LEU A 247 -5.56 -9.94 -3.96
CA LEU A 247 -4.64 -10.98 -3.53
C LEU A 247 -4.19 -10.87 -2.05
N PRO A 248 -4.05 -9.69 -1.41
CA PRO A 248 -3.73 -9.61 0.02
C PRO A 248 -4.82 -10.20 0.93
N ILE A 249 -6.04 -10.34 0.42
CA ILE A 249 -7.18 -10.92 1.16
C ILE A 249 -7.40 -12.36 0.76
N SER A 250 -7.37 -12.65 -0.55
CA SER A 250 -7.69 -13.98 -1.07
C SER A 250 -6.53 -14.99 -0.96
N HIS A 251 -5.29 -14.52 -0.89
CA HIS A 251 -4.07 -15.35 -0.87
C HIS A 251 -3.19 -15.09 0.35
N VAL A 252 -3.81 -14.79 1.50
CA VAL A 252 -3.17 -14.49 2.80
C VAL A 252 -2.09 -15.50 3.16
N ALA A 253 -2.39 -16.81 3.00
CA ALA A 253 -1.50 -17.90 3.36
C ALA A 253 -0.19 -17.94 2.53
N ILE A 254 -0.16 -17.29 1.37
CA ILE A 254 1.02 -17.18 0.52
C ILE A 254 1.72 -15.84 0.78
N ILE A 255 0.97 -14.75 0.81
CA ILE A 255 1.51 -13.39 0.83
C ILE A 255 2.10 -13.03 2.18
N ASN A 256 1.40 -13.32 3.29
CA ASN A 256 1.86 -12.89 4.61
C ASN A 256 3.20 -13.52 5.03
N PRO A 257 3.46 -14.83 4.82
CA PRO A 257 4.79 -15.40 5.10
C PRO A 257 5.91 -14.78 4.26
N GLU A 258 5.65 -14.45 2.99
CA GLU A 258 6.64 -13.81 2.13
C GLU A 258 6.94 -12.37 2.57
N ILE A 259 5.93 -11.62 2.99
CA ILE A 259 6.10 -10.28 3.58
C ILE A 259 6.93 -10.39 4.87
N ALA A 260 6.57 -11.31 5.77
CA ALA A 260 7.27 -11.50 7.04
C ALA A 260 8.74 -11.86 6.81
N GLN A 261 9.04 -12.75 5.87
CA GLN A 261 10.40 -13.11 5.50
C GLN A 261 11.18 -11.92 4.91
N HIS A 262 10.51 -11.11 4.08
CA HIS A 262 11.12 -9.92 3.49
C HIS A 262 11.51 -8.88 4.54
N ILE A 263 10.62 -8.65 5.50
CA ILE A 263 10.86 -7.74 6.65
C ILE A 263 12.02 -8.26 7.50
N ALA A 264 11.99 -9.54 7.91
CA ALA A 264 13.03 -10.15 8.72
C ALA A 264 14.41 -10.05 8.05
N HIS A 265 14.49 -10.31 6.74
CA HIS A 265 15.73 -10.16 5.98
C HIS A 265 16.24 -8.70 5.95
N ALA A 266 15.34 -7.73 5.85
CA ALA A 266 15.72 -6.31 5.87
C ALA A 266 16.22 -5.87 7.26
N ASP A 267 15.65 -6.40 8.34
CA ASP A 267 16.12 -6.16 9.70
C ASP A 267 17.50 -6.76 9.94
N GLU A 268 17.73 -7.99 9.51
CA GLU A 268 19.05 -8.64 9.59
C GLU A 268 20.13 -7.83 8.84
N PHE A 269 19.81 -7.38 7.64
CA PHE A 269 20.71 -6.57 6.83
C PHE A 269 21.03 -5.21 7.48
N ALA A 270 20.07 -4.63 8.20
CA ALA A 270 20.24 -3.38 8.95
C ALA A 270 20.90 -3.57 10.33
N GLY A 271 21.22 -4.81 10.74
CA GLY A 271 21.79 -5.13 12.05
C GLY A 271 20.78 -4.98 13.21
N ILE A 272 19.47 -5.05 12.90
CA ILE A 272 18.40 -4.98 13.88
C ILE A 272 18.17 -6.39 14.43
N SER A 273 18.51 -6.62 15.71
CA SER A 273 18.32 -7.92 16.36
C SER A 273 16.85 -8.11 16.76
N LEU A 274 16.17 -9.07 16.14
CA LEU A 274 14.84 -9.52 16.58
C LEU A 274 15.01 -10.33 17.87
N ARG A 275 14.64 -9.76 19.02
CA ARG A 275 14.44 -10.56 20.23
C ARG A 275 12.98 -11.03 20.25
N PRO A 276 12.72 -12.35 20.44
CA PRO A 276 11.37 -12.78 20.75
C PRO A 276 10.89 -12.06 22.01
N ALA A 277 9.66 -11.57 21.99
CA ALA A 277 9.04 -11.03 23.19
C ALA A 277 9.10 -12.15 24.26
N SER A 278 9.88 -11.95 25.30
CA SER A 278 9.92 -12.86 26.43
C SER A 278 8.51 -12.93 26.98
N ALA A 279 7.90 -14.13 26.92
CA ALA A 279 6.68 -14.40 27.63
C ALA A 279 6.98 -14.17 29.12
N VAL A 280 6.42 -13.11 29.68
CA VAL A 280 6.36 -12.90 31.11
C VAL A 280 5.23 -13.80 31.58
N PHE A 281 5.60 -14.98 32.05
CA PHE A 281 4.72 -15.79 32.88
C PHE A 281 4.93 -15.31 34.31
N ASP A 282 3.96 -14.61 34.84
CA ASP A 282 3.67 -14.49 36.27
C ASP A 282 2.42 -15.33 36.60
#